data_cdad40d3e2b34fc7d3716538eaba406b
#
_entry.id   cdad40d3e2b34fc7d3716538eaba406b
#
_cell.length_a   1.000
_cell.length_b   1.000
_cell.length_c   1.000
_cell.angle_alpha   90.00
_cell.angle_beta   90.00
_cell.angle_gamma   90.00
#
_symmetry.space_group_name_H-M   'P 1'
#
loop_
_entity.id
_entity.type
_entity.pdbx_description
1 polymer ?
#
loop_
_entity_poly.entity_id
_entity_poly.type
_entity_poly.pdbx_seq_one_letter_code
_entity_poly.pdbx_strand_id
1 'polypeptide(L)'
;MISSDLRILVDPIISPSIIIGLENHLIDVFSFDSIEISKLVQIPSSCWNTVRQQFEANCLLAYISSQIPAGIVLLIISKDTYIQGLNFVFGVASKGIGAVVSIYRLENDPEFIQKEITHELGHVFGLKHCFLPCVMTFSNSVREARLKNTSFCEKCRKEMKS
;
A
#
# COMPACT_ATOMS: atom_id res chain seq x y z
N MET A 1 3.58 20.09 -3.52
CA MET A 1 4.48 19.29 -2.66
C MET A 1 3.69 18.18 -2.00
N ILE A 2 4.16 16.96 -2.02
CA ILE A 2 3.52 15.85 -1.32
C ILE A 2 3.80 15.99 0.17
N SER A 3 2.80 15.79 1.02
CA SER A 3 2.97 15.83 2.47
C SER A 3 4.00 14.81 2.93
N SER A 4 4.79 15.18 3.92
CA SER A 4 5.77 14.31 4.56
C SER A 4 5.21 13.56 5.78
N ASP A 5 3.95 13.78 6.11
CA ASP A 5 3.28 13.06 7.19
C ASP A 5 2.50 11.87 6.64
N LEU A 6 2.69 10.72 7.27
CA LEU A 6 2.00 9.48 6.92
C LEU A 6 1.13 9.00 8.07
N ARG A 7 -0.13 8.71 7.76
CA ARG A 7 -1.02 8.02 8.70
C ARG A 7 -1.31 6.62 8.18
N ILE A 8 -0.97 5.61 8.98
CA ILE A 8 -1.23 4.21 8.68
C ILE A 8 -2.43 3.75 9.50
N LEU A 9 -3.47 3.30 8.79
CA LEU A 9 -4.66 2.68 9.38
C LEU A 9 -4.55 1.17 9.16
N VAL A 10 -4.66 0.40 10.25
CA VAL A 10 -4.49 -1.06 10.20
C VAL A 10 -5.79 -1.73 10.58
N ASP A 11 -6.22 -2.70 9.79
CA ASP A 11 -7.33 -3.58 10.11
C ASP A 11 -7.08 -4.24 11.49
N PRO A 12 -8.01 -4.11 12.45
CA PRO A 12 -7.79 -4.61 13.81
C PRO A 12 -7.45 -6.09 13.94
N ILE A 13 -7.83 -6.91 12.95
CA ILE A 13 -7.54 -8.35 12.95
C ILE A 13 -6.07 -8.66 12.64
N ILE A 14 -5.33 -7.71 12.07
CA ILE A 14 -3.92 -7.92 11.71
C ILE A 14 -3.06 -7.88 12.98
N SER A 15 -2.28 -8.97 13.20
CA SER A 15 -1.34 -9.02 14.30
C SER A 15 -0.21 -7.99 14.13
N PRO A 16 0.18 -7.26 15.18
CA PRO A 16 1.30 -6.33 15.10
C PRO A 16 2.62 -6.95 14.62
N SER A 17 2.83 -8.25 14.85
CA SER A 17 4.03 -8.95 14.40
C SER A 17 4.18 -9.01 12.87
N ILE A 18 3.07 -8.91 12.13
CA ILE A 18 3.06 -8.96 10.67
C ILE A 18 3.63 -7.68 10.06
N ILE A 19 3.48 -6.56 10.77
CA ILE A 19 3.96 -5.24 10.32
C ILE A 19 5.14 -4.73 11.16
N ILE A 20 5.81 -5.63 11.88
CA ILE A 20 7.00 -5.27 12.67
C ILE A 20 8.09 -4.69 11.77
N GLY A 21 8.71 -3.60 12.21
CA GLY A 21 9.76 -2.92 11.44
C GLY A 21 9.27 -2.05 10.30
N LEU A 22 7.96 -2.02 10.01
CA LEU A 22 7.41 -1.24 8.90
C LEU A 22 7.71 0.26 9.06
N GLU A 23 7.50 0.81 10.24
CA GLU A 23 7.72 2.25 10.48
C GLU A 23 9.15 2.67 10.17
N ASN A 24 10.14 1.94 10.72
CA ASN A 24 11.55 2.22 10.46
C ASN A 24 11.88 2.09 8.98
N HIS A 25 11.38 1.05 8.33
CA HIS A 25 11.56 0.84 6.88
C HIS A 25 11.04 2.04 6.07
N LEU A 26 9.85 2.52 6.38
CA LEU A 26 9.24 3.64 5.64
C LEU A 26 9.95 4.97 5.91
N ILE A 27 10.44 5.20 7.11
CA ILE A 27 11.28 6.37 7.42
C ILE A 27 12.56 6.34 6.57
N ASP A 28 13.23 5.19 6.53
CA ASP A 28 14.48 5.03 5.80
C ASP A 28 14.30 5.21 4.28
N VAL A 29 13.19 4.71 3.73
CA VAL A 29 12.95 4.71 2.28
C VAL A 29 12.38 6.03 1.79
N PHE A 30 11.42 6.63 2.51
CA PHE A 30 10.66 7.79 2.05
C PHE A 30 10.96 9.08 2.79
N SER A 31 11.73 9.03 3.87
CA SER A 31 12.06 10.20 4.70
C SER A 31 10.81 10.95 5.21
N PHE A 32 9.79 10.23 5.66
CA PHE A 32 8.63 10.85 6.29
C PHE A 32 9.02 11.64 7.54
N ASP A 33 8.45 12.81 7.73
CA ASP A 33 8.66 13.64 8.94
C ASP A 33 7.94 13.02 10.15
N SER A 34 6.76 12.47 9.93
CA SER A 34 6.02 11.76 10.97
C SER A 34 5.27 10.56 10.41
N ILE A 35 5.19 9.50 11.21
CA ILE A 35 4.35 8.34 10.94
C ILE A 35 3.49 8.07 12.15
N GLU A 36 2.18 8.04 11.97
CA GLU A 36 1.21 7.65 12.99
C GLU A 36 0.53 6.35 12.58
N ILE A 37 0.58 5.33 13.44
CA ILE A 37 -0.08 4.05 13.20
C ILE A 37 -1.25 3.91 14.17
N SER A 38 -2.44 3.66 13.64
CA SER A 38 -3.65 3.44 14.42
C SER A 38 -4.49 2.32 13.84
N LYS A 39 -5.34 1.71 14.68
CA LYS A 39 -6.30 0.71 14.22
C LYS A 39 -7.48 1.40 13.56
N LEU A 40 -7.89 0.91 12.38
CA LEU A 40 -9.13 1.33 11.77
C LEU A 40 -10.29 0.74 12.57
N VAL A 41 -11.19 1.61 13.04
CA VAL A 41 -12.31 1.18 13.89
C VAL A 41 -13.34 0.39 13.09
N GLN A 42 -13.56 0.76 11.83
CA GLN A 42 -14.56 0.12 10.98
C GLN A 42 -14.17 0.21 9.50
N ILE A 43 -14.21 -0.95 8.81
CA ILE A 43 -14.05 -1.00 7.36
C ILE A 43 -15.45 -0.85 6.74
N PRO A 44 -15.67 0.06 5.77
CA PRO A 44 -17.00 0.31 5.24
C PRO A 44 -17.55 -0.89 4.47
N SER A 45 -18.69 -1.40 4.92
CA SER A 45 -19.38 -2.53 4.29
C SER A 45 -19.86 -2.20 2.87
N SER A 46 -20.05 -0.92 2.53
CA SER A 46 -20.43 -0.48 1.20
C SER A 46 -19.38 -0.79 0.13
N CYS A 47 -18.11 -0.98 0.53
CA CYS A 47 -17.04 -1.38 -0.38
C CYS A 47 -16.90 -2.90 -0.55
N TRP A 48 -17.67 -3.68 0.20
CA TRP A 48 -17.62 -5.16 0.15
C TRP A 48 -18.47 -5.69 -1.00
N ASN A 49 -17.89 -6.60 -1.78
CA ASN A 49 -18.61 -7.33 -2.83
C ASN A 49 -18.85 -8.76 -2.36
N THR A 50 -20.10 -9.08 -2.01
CA THR A 50 -20.49 -10.38 -1.46
C THR A 50 -20.30 -11.51 -2.46
N VAL A 51 -20.54 -11.27 -3.74
CA VAL A 51 -20.37 -12.29 -4.78
C VAL A 51 -18.90 -12.66 -4.96
N ARG A 52 -18.02 -11.67 -4.96
CA ARG A 52 -16.58 -11.87 -5.12
C ARG A 52 -15.87 -12.25 -3.81
N GLN A 53 -16.48 -12.00 -2.68
CA GLN A 53 -15.84 -12.12 -1.35
C GLN A 53 -14.57 -11.26 -1.26
N GLN A 54 -14.64 -10.04 -1.79
CA GLN A 54 -13.53 -9.08 -1.87
C GLN A 54 -14.05 -7.66 -1.62
N PHE A 55 -13.15 -6.80 -1.10
CA PHE A 55 -13.38 -5.36 -1.10
C PHE A 55 -12.96 -4.74 -2.44
N GLU A 56 -13.74 -3.78 -2.91
CA GLU A 56 -13.34 -2.93 -4.04
C GLU A 56 -12.33 -1.90 -3.53
N ALA A 57 -11.10 -1.96 -4.02
CA ALA A 57 -9.97 -1.24 -3.45
C ALA A 57 -10.07 0.29 -3.65
N ASN A 58 -10.57 0.76 -4.80
CA ASN A 58 -10.76 2.19 -5.04
C ASN A 58 -11.84 2.78 -4.14
N CYS A 59 -12.89 2.00 -3.83
CA CYS A 59 -13.92 2.39 -2.86
C CYS A 59 -13.30 2.60 -1.46
N LEU A 60 -12.44 1.69 -1.03
CA LEU A 60 -11.72 1.84 0.24
C LEU A 60 -10.80 3.07 0.25
N LEU A 61 -10.07 3.29 -0.82
CA LEU A 61 -9.18 4.46 -0.94
C LEU A 61 -9.95 5.77 -0.87
N ALA A 62 -11.09 5.87 -1.54
CA ALA A 62 -11.97 7.03 -1.47
C ALA A 62 -12.50 7.26 -0.05
N TYR A 63 -12.88 6.18 0.64
CA TYR A 63 -13.37 6.26 2.02
C TYR A 63 -12.30 6.80 2.97
N ILE A 64 -11.11 6.19 2.99
CA ILE A 64 -10.06 6.60 3.94
C ILE A 64 -9.56 8.02 3.65
N SER A 65 -9.46 8.42 2.39
CA SER A 65 -9.03 9.77 2.03
C SER A 65 -10.05 10.83 2.46
N SER A 66 -11.35 10.50 2.50
CA SER A 66 -12.39 11.40 3.02
C SER A 66 -12.32 11.59 4.54
N GLN A 67 -11.75 10.62 5.27
CA GLN A 67 -11.63 10.67 6.73
C GLN A 67 -10.39 11.44 7.20
N ILE A 68 -9.41 11.64 6.34
CA ILE A 68 -8.13 12.26 6.69
C ILE A 68 -7.91 13.49 5.80
N PRO A 69 -8.08 14.70 6.35
CA PRO A 69 -8.08 15.92 5.54
C PRO A 69 -6.69 16.36 5.09
N ALA A 70 -5.62 15.86 5.71
CA ALA A 70 -4.25 16.27 5.38
C ALA A 70 -3.28 15.10 5.56
N GLY A 71 -2.19 15.12 4.79
CA GLY A 71 -1.17 14.09 4.81
C GLY A 71 -1.46 12.94 3.86
N ILE A 72 -0.56 11.96 3.86
CA ILE A 72 -0.70 10.72 3.11
C ILE A 72 -1.33 9.67 4.02
N VAL A 73 -2.27 8.90 3.50
CA VAL A 73 -2.91 7.81 4.23
C VAL A 73 -2.59 6.46 3.59
N LEU A 74 -2.28 5.47 4.43
CA LEU A 74 -2.11 4.08 4.02
C LEU A 74 -3.07 3.21 4.82
N LEU A 75 -3.92 2.45 4.15
CA LEU A 75 -4.75 1.42 4.77
C LEU A 75 -4.16 0.04 4.51
N ILE A 76 -3.96 -0.73 5.57
CA ILE A 76 -3.53 -2.12 5.50
C ILE A 76 -4.71 -3.00 5.96
N ILE A 77 -5.22 -3.86 5.07
CA ILE A 77 -6.35 -4.73 5.36
C ILE A 77 -6.01 -6.21 5.19
N SER A 78 -6.76 -7.06 5.89
CA SER A 78 -6.58 -8.51 5.87
C SER A 78 -7.37 -9.22 4.77
N LYS A 79 -8.44 -8.60 4.26
CA LYS A 79 -9.32 -9.19 3.26
C LYS A 79 -8.78 -8.97 1.85
N ASP A 80 -9.15 -9.88 0.94
CA ASP A 80 -8.79 -9.76 -0.47
C ASP A 80 -9.44 -8.56 -1.12
N THR A 81 -8.76 -8.00 -2.13
CA THR A 81 -9.19 -6.79 -2.83
C THR A 81 -9.17 -6.96 -4.34
N TYR A 82 -10.00 -6.20 -5.02
CA TYR A 82 -10.04 -6.12 -6.48
C TYR A 82 -10.30 -4.69 -6.95
N ILE A 83 -10.09 -4.47 -8.23
CA ILE A 83 -10.63 -3.32 -8.97
C ILE A 83 -11.39 -3.84 -10.20
N GLN A 84 -12.27 -2.99 -10.77
CA GLN A 84 -13.01 -3.36 -11.98
C GLN A 84 -12.06 -3.86 -13.09
N GLY A 85 -12.41 -5.00 -13.67
CA GLY A 85 -11.66 -5.62 -14.77
C GLY A 85 -10.53 -6.55 -14.36
N LEU A 86 -10.19 -6.64 -13.06
CA LEU A 86 -9.15 -7.55 -12.58
C LEU A 86 -9.70 -8.56 -11.57
N ASN A 87 -9.07 -9.72 -11.49
CA ASN A 87 -9.45 -10.77 -10.54
C ASN A 87 -9.10 -10.41 -9.10
N PHE A 88 -7.96 -9.75 -8.90
CA PHE A 88 -7.51 -9.22 -7.61
C PHE A 88 -6.46 -8.14 -7.82
N VAL A 89 -6.19 -7.37 -6.77
CA VAL A 89 -5.03 -6.48 -6.67
C VAL A 89 -4.39 -6.65 -5.30
N PHE A 90 -3.07 -6.44 -5.22
CA PHE A 90 -2.37 -6.35 -3.93
C PHE A 90 -2.63 -5.01 -3.25
N GLY A 91 -2.88 -3.97 -4.05
CA GLY A 91 -3.17 -2.65 -3.56
C GLY A 91 -3.53 -1.69 -4.68
N VAL A 92 -3.87 -0.48 -4.29
CA VAL A 92 -4.11 0.67 -5.17
C VAL A 92 -3.52 1.91 -4.53
N ALA A 93 -3.18 2.89 -5.36
CA ALA A 93 -2.65 4.17 -4.89
C ALA A 93 -3.17 5.34 -5.71
N SER A 94 -3.23 6.50 -5.08
CA SER A 94 -3.52 7.77 -5.73
C SER A 94 -2.43 8.77 -5.38
N LYS A 95 -1.84 9.40 -6.40
CA LYS A 95 -0.71 10.32 -6.25
C LYS A 95 -1.06 11.46 -5.28
N GLY A 96 -0.21 11.65 -4.29
CA GLY A 96 -0.34 12.71 -3.29
C GLY A 96 -1.44 12.50 -2.26
N ILE A 97 -2.19 11.40 -2.33
CA ILE A 97 -3.35 11.12 -1.47
C ILE A 97 -3.07 9.94 -0.55
N GLY A 98 -2.85 8.77 -1.09
CA GLY A 98 -2.65 7.58 -0.27
C GLY A 98 -2.75 6.27 -1.03
N ALA A 99 -2.76 5.18 -0.26
CA ALA A 99 -2.79 3.83 -0.79
C ALA A 99 -3.60 2.88 0.10
N VAL A 100 -4.06 1.79 -0.49
CA VAL A 100 -4.63 0.63 0.19
C VAL A 100 -3.79 -0.58 -0.18
N VAL A 101 -3.39 -1.38 0.80
CA VAL A 101 -2.67 -2.64 0.60
C VAL A 101 -3.40 -3.76 1.31
N SER A 102 -3.69 -4.83 0.59
CA SER A 102 -4.25 -6.06 1.13
C SER A 102 -3.13 -7.05 1.42
N ILE A 103 -3.10 -7.60 2.63
CA ILE A 103 -2.14 -8.65 3.00
C ILE A 103 -2.67 -10.05 2.71
N TYR A 104 -3.89 -10.18 2.21
CA TYR A 104 -4.57 -11.47 2.02
C TYR A 104 -3.72 -12.49 1.25
N ARG A 105 -3.03 -12.05 0.20
CA ARG A 105 -2.20 -12.90 -0.67
C ARG A 105 -0.70 -12.84 -0.35
N LEU A 106 -0.30 -12.16 0.73
CA LEU A 106 1.10 -11.90 1.06
C LEU A 106 1.66 -12.86 2.11
N GLU A 107 0.93 -13.96 2.39
CA GLU A 107 1.41 -15.12 3.19
C GLU A 107 1.87 -14.76 4.62
N ASN A 108 1.36 -13.66 5.19
CA ASN A 108 1.78 -13.14 6.49
C ASN A 108 3.31 -12.93 6.59
N ASP A 109 3.96 -12.69 5.45
CA ASP A 109 5.40 -12.46 5.38
C ASP A 109 5.69 -10.96 5.49
N PRO A 110 6.32 -10.49 6.59
CA PRO A 110 6.60 -9.05 6.78
C PRO A 110 7.41 -8.43 5.65
N GLU A 111 8.39 -9.14 5.10
CA GLU A 111 9.21 -8.62 3.99
C GLU A 111 8.37 -8.43 2.72
N PHE A 112 7.52 -9.41 2.40
CA PHE A 112 6.63 -9.32 1.24
C PHE A 112 5.63 -8.18 1.42
N ILE A 113 5.07 -8.01 2.62
CA ILE A 113 4.14 -6.93 2.96
C ILE A 113 4.85 -5.57 2.82
N GLN A 114 6.05 -5.41 3.35
CA GLN A 114 6.84 -4.18 3.20
C GLN A 114 7.11 -3.85 1.74
N LYS A 115 7.41 -4.86 0.93
CA LYS A 115 7.65 -4.69 -0.50
C LYS A 115 6.42 -4.13 -1.22
N GLU A 116 5.24 -4.70 -1.00
CA GLU A 116 4.01 -4.23 -1.64
C GLU A 116 3.59 -2.84 -1.13
N ILE A 117 3.77 -2.56 0.16
CA ILE A 117 3.54 -1.22 0.72
C ILE A 117 4.49 -0.21 0.07
N THR A 118 5.76 -0.54 -0.07
CA THR A 118 6.75 0.31 -0.74
C THR A 118 6.37 0.59 -2.18
N HIS A 119 5.89 -0.42 -2.91
CA HIS A 119 5.40 -0.28 -4.28
C HIS A 119 4.24 0.72 -4.36
N GLU A 120 3.20 0.53 -3.56
CA GLU A 120 2.03 1.41 -3.60
C GLU A 120 2.36 2.85 -3.14
N LEU A 121 3.18 3.02 -2.11
CA LEU A 121 3.65 4.35 -1.72
C LEU A 121 4.54 4.99 -2.79
N GLY A 122 5.29 4.21 -3.56
CA GLY A 122 6.01 4.70 -4.73
C GLY A 122 5.06 5.40 -5.71
N HIS A 123 3.90 4.81 -5.98
CA HIS A 123 2.86 5.45 -6.81
C HIS A 123 2.30 6.72 -6.16
N VAL A 124 2.14 6.75 -4.84
CA VAL A 124 1.71 7.97 -4.13
C VAL A 124 2.69 9.11 -4.37
N PHE A 125 3.98 8.83 -4.42
CA PHE A 125 5.03 9.80 -4.74
C PHE A 125 5.21 10.05 -6.24
N GLY A 126 4.37 9.47 -7.09
CA GLY A 126 4.31 9.76 -8.52
C GLY A 126 5.09 8.81 -9.41
N LEU A 127 5.70 7.76 -8.85
CA LEU A 127 6.39 6.76 -9.65
C LEU A 127 5.40 5.92 -10.45
N LYS A 128 5.79 5.60 -11.67
CA LYS A 128 5.08 4.64 -12.54
C LYS A 128 5.73 3.26 -12.43
N HIS A 129 5.12 2.25 -13.03
CA HIS A 129 5.75 0.94 -13.15
C HIS A 129 7.10 1.06 -13.84
N CYS A 130 8.07 0.31 -13.33
CA CYS A 130 9.46 0.31 -13.81
C CYS A 130 9.77 -0.99 -14.54
N PHE A 131 10.54 -0.90 -15.62
CA PHE A 131 10.96 -2.08 -16.40
C PHE A 131 12.38 -2.57 -16.03
N LEU A 132 13.04 -1.86 -15.11
CA LEU A 132 14.31 -2.29 -14.54
C LEU A 132 14.07 -3.18 -13.29
N PRO A 133 15.05 -3.96 -12.85
CA PRO A 133 14.95 -4.63 -11.55
C PRO A 133 14.70 -3.61 -10.43
N CYS A 134 13.47 -3.61 -9.88
CA CYS A 134 12.99 -2.53 -9.02
C CYS A 134 11.73 -2.98 -8.29
N VAL A 135 11.49 -2.46 -7.10
CA VAL A 135 10.22 -2.69 -6.38
C VAL A 135 9.00 -2.19 -7.18
N MET A 136 9.20 -1.20 -8.07
CA MET A 136 8.14 -0.65 -8.92
C MET A 136 7.82 -1.51 -10.15
N THR A 137 8.41 -2.69 -10.28
CA THR A 137 8.10 -3.60 -11.37
C THR A 137 6.66 -4.10 -11.24
N PHE A 138 5.90 -4.08 -12.35
CA PHE A 138 4.55 -4.63 -12.40
C PHE A 138 4.57 -6.14 -12.22
N SER A 139 3.59 -6.68 -11.48
CA SER A 139 3.46 -8.10 -11.22
C SER A 139 2.07 -8.60 -11.61
N ASN A 140 2.01 -9.64 -12.45
CA ASN A 140 0.76 -10.27 -12.89
C ASN A 140 0.29 -11.39 -11.96
N SER A 141 1.13 -11.83 -11.05
CA SER A 141 0.85 -12.96 -10.16
C SER A 141 1.51 -12.77 -8.80
N VAL A 142 1.05 -13.57 -7.83
CA VAL A 142 1.68 -13.62 -6.48
C VAL A 142 3.16 -14.01 -6.61
N ARG A 143 3.48 -14.97 -7.47
CA ARG A 143 4.86 -15.41 -7.69
C ARG A 143 5.76 -14.28 -8.21
N GLU A 144 5.30 -13.56 -9.22
CA GLU A 144 6.06 -12.43 -9.77
C GLU A 144 6.27 -11.33 -8.70
N ALA A 145 5.22 -11.01 -7.94
CA ALA A 145 5.31 -10.03 -6.87
C ALA A 145 6.30 -10.46 -5.78
N ARG A 146 6.30 -11.75 -5.44
CA ARG A 146 7.26 -12.28 -4.47
C ARG A 146 8.71 -12.18 -4.94
N LEU A 147 8.94 -12.39 -6.23
CA LEU A 147 10.30 -12.45 -6.80
C LEU A 147 10.88 -11.09 -7.19
N LYS A 148 10.07 -10.04 -7.31
CA LYS A 148 10.60 -8.71 -7.67
C LYS A 148 11.50 -8.14 -6.56
N ASN A 149 12.32 -7.15 -6.92
CA ASN A 149 13.22 -6.50 -5.98
C ASN A 149 12.47 -5.83 -4.83
N THR A 150 13.13 -5.71 -3.68
CA THR A 150 12.57 -5.09 -2.46
C THR A 150 12.81 -3.58 -2.40
N SER A 151 13.71 -3.05 -3.22
CA SER A 151 14.11 -1.63 -3.18
C SER A 151 13.93 -0.95 -4.54
N PHE A 152 13.89 0.38 -4.49
CA PHE A 152 13.89 1.20 -5.70
C PHE A 152 15.23 1.12 -6.43
N CYS A 153 15.17 1.06 -7.77
CA CYS A 153 16.36 1.26 -8.58
C CYS A 153 16.82 2.73 -8.53
N GLU A 154 18.03 3.00 -9.02
CA GLU A 154 18.58 4.36 -9.00
C GLU A 154 17.72 5.38 -9.75
N LYS A 155 17.16 4.98 -10.89
CA LYS A 155 16.26 5.83 -11.68
C LYS A 155 15.04 6.26 -10.87
N CYS A 156 14.34 5.30 -10.25
CA CYS A 156 13.14 5.58 -9.45
C CYS A 156 13.48 6.43 -8.22
N ARG A 157 14.60 6.19 -7.55
CA ARG A 157 15.05 7.04 -6.45
C ARG A 157 15.25 8.50 -6.86
N LYS A 158 15.85 8.73 -8.04
CA LYS A 158 16.03 10.08 -8.58
C LYS A 158 14.70 10.75 -8.93
N GLU A 159 13.80 10.02 -9.58
CA GLU A 159 12.47 10.53 -9.94
C GLU A 159 11.66 10.93 -8.70
N MET A 160 11.73 10.14 -7.63
CA MET A 160 11.00 10.40 -6.40
C MET A 160 11.47 11.68 -5.68
N LYS A 161 12.76 12.06 -5.84
CA LYS A 161 13.34 13.26 -5.24
C LYS A 161 13.11 14.54 -6.05
N SER A 162 12.64 14.41 -7.27
CA SER A 162 12.37 15.55 -8.16
C SER A 162 11.01 16.25 -7.84
#